data_08a9fb6da54b54daf2c01b93e9bcae7a
#
_entry.id   08a9fb6da54b54daf2c01b93e9bcae7a
#
_cell.length_a   1.000
_cell.length_b   1.000
_cell.length_c   1.000
_cell.angle_alpha   90.00
_cell.angle_beta   90.00
_cell.angle_gamma   90.00
#
_symmetry.space_group_name_H-M   'P 1'
#
loop_
_entity.id
_entity.type
_entity.pdbx_description
1 polymer ?
#
loop_
_entity_poly.entity_id
_entity_poly.type
_entity_poly.pdbx_seq_one_letter_code
_entity_poly.pdbx_strand_id
1 'polypeptide(L)'
;TNFVIYLFEFVILILLVVWSNYFLKVFKYKQIKPKFQKAVLACGIVGFVFQATGVIALATSKKIDSAELHKRIAENEKAIEANKRNAKSDGSVEKGKVDDYASSGNSQKVSDKGLFCLGDSVMLSAYTNIQDIYPDATIDAAVSRQIYHALDILSWYQSQGNIHNTVVISLGTNGVLDENTVEQLLEIIGKDKSIFWVNVYAPGVEWEASNNKYLNELAKKHSNVTIIDWNSYISKHTDLLEADGIHPIEEGADAYAHLIQEKINEVMQKQKEIEKKANK
;
A
#
# COMPACT_ATOMS: atom_id res chain seq x y z
N THR A 1 4.61 -11.88 15.43
CA THR A 1 3.95 -12.72 14.40
C THR A 1 4.87 -13.88 13.99
N ASN A 2 6.17 -13.68 13.81
CA ASN A 2 7.12 -14.72 13.42
C ASN A 2 7.26 -15.86 14.45
N PHE A 3 7.18 -15.57 15.75
CA PHE A 3 7.29 -16.58 16.80
C PHE A 3 6.19 -17.65 16.71
N VAL A 4 4.96 -17.27 16.39
CA VAL A 4 3.83 -18.22 16.27
C VAL A 4 4.02 -19.14 15.07
N ILE A 5 4.54 -18.63 13.96
CA ILE A 5 4.82 -19.42 12.75
C ILE A 5 5.93 -20.44 13.05
N TYR A 6 7.04 -20.03 13.66
CA TYR A 6 8.12 -20.93 14.03
C TYR A 6 7.67 -21.98 15.06
N LEU A 7 6.81 -21.60 16.00
CA LEU A 7 6.24 -22.54 16.96
C LEU A 7 5.35 -23.58 16.26
N PHE A 8 4.55 -23.17 15.29
CA PHE A 8 3.69 -24.06 14.51
C PHE A 8 4.50 -25.02 13.63
N GLU A 9 5.54 -24.54 12.96
CA GLU A 9 6.47 -25.36 12.18
C GLU A 9 7.22 -26.37 13.07
N PHE A 10 7.67 -25.98 14.24
CA PHE A 10 8.30 -26.85 15.21
C PHE A 10 7.37 -27.93 15.75
N VAL A 11 6.11 -27.58 16.01
CA VAL A 11 5.08 -28.55 16.43
C VAL A 11 4.80 -29.57 15.32
N ILE A 12 4.70 -29.14 14.07
CA ILE A 12 4.52 -30.02 12.91
C ILE A 12 5.72 -30.99 12.80
N LEU A 13 6.93 -30.48 12.96
CA LEU A 13 8.14 -31.33 12.91
C LEU A 13 8.12 -32.40 14.00
N ILE A 14 7.75 -32.04 15.23
CA ILE A 14 7.59 -33.00 16.34
C ILE A 14 6.52 -34.03 16.02
N LEU A 15 5.36 -33.60 15.51
CA LEU A 15 4.28 -34.52 15.15
C LEU A 15 4.69 -35.50 14.04
N LEU A 16 5.47 -35.04 13.06
CA LEU A 16 6.01 -35.92 11.99
C LEU A 16 7.00 -36.94 12.54
N VAL A 17 7.86 -36.55 13.48
CA VAL A 17 8.80 -37.47 14.13
C VAL A 17 8.07 -38.48 15.01
N VAL A 18 7.08 -38.04 15.77
CA VAL A 18 6.24 -38.92 16.61
C VAL A 18 5.43 -39.89 15.73
N TRP A 19 4.86 -39.39 14.64
CA TRP A 19 4.08 -40.20 13.69
C TRP A 19 4.96 -41.22 12.97
N SER A 20 6.17 -40.85 12.55
CA SER A 20 7.15 -41.74 11.94
C SER A 20 7.55 -42.86 12.89
N ASN A 21 7.82 -42.55 14.16
CA ASN A 21 8.13 -43.56 15.18
C ASN A 21 6.94 -44.47 15.48
N TYR A 22 5.72 -43.93 15.51
CA TYR A 22 4.49 -44.71 15.68
C TYR A 22 4.25 -45.62 14.50
N PHE A 23 4.39 -45.14 13.26
CA PHE A 23 4.28 -45.90 12.03
C PHE A 23 5.27 -47.08 11.99
N LEU A 24 6.54 -46.86 12.34
CA LEU A 24 7.56 -47.90 12.45
C LEU A 24 7.23 -48.98 13.50
N LYS A 25 6.60 -48.56 14.61
CA LYS A 25 6.13 -49.50 15.66
C LYS A 25 4.92 -50.32 15.22
N VAL A 26 3.91 -49.66 14.62
CA VAL A 26 2.64 -50.31 14.24
C VAL A 26 2.84 -51.30 13.11
N PHE A 27 3.67 -50.96 12.11
CA PHE A 27 3.92 -51.83 10.96
C PHE A 27 4.90 -52.97 11.24
N LYS A 28 5.39 -53.15 12.50
CA LYS A 28 6.34 -54.22 12.85
C LYS A 28 7.37 -54.42 11.73
N TYR A 29 8.14 -53.39 11.43
CA TYR A 29 9.11 -53.30 10.33
C TYR A 29 9.95 -54.60 10.15
N LYS A 30 10.26 -55.32 11.26
CA LYS A 30 10.95 -56.62 11.24
C LYS A 30 10.18 -57.75 10.56
N GLN A 31 8.86 -57.65 10.34
CA GLN A 31 8.08 -58.70 9.67
C GLN A 31 7.93 -58.49 8.16
N ILE A 32 8.40 -57.34 7.66
CA ILE A 32 8.39 -57.04 6.20
C ILE A 32 9.59 -57.74 5.57
N LYS A 33 9.35 -58.42 4.41
CA LYS A 33 10.44 -59.09 3.67
C LYS A 33 11.57 -58.10 3.37
N PRO A 34 12.88 -58.49 3.44
CA PRO A 34 14.02 -57.59 3.31
C PRO A 34 14.05 -56.72 2.04
N LYS A 35 13.48 -57.21 0.95
CA LYS A 35 13.33 -56.45 -0.31
C LYS A 35 12.40 -55.26 -0.16
N PHE A 36 11.31 -55.41 0.59
CA PHE A 36 10.36 -54.34 0.85
C PHE A 36 10.84 -53.36 1.92
N GLN A 37 11.65 -53.83 2.87
CA GLN A 37 12.22 -52.91 3.87
C GLN A 37 13.08 -51.84 3.23
N LYS A 38 13.92 -52.18 2.24
CA LYS A 38 14.74 -51.20 1.50
C LYS A 38 13.88 -50.23 0.69
N ALA A 39 12.80 -50.69 0.09
CA ALA A 39 11.87 -49.84 -0.68
C ALA A 39 11.12 -48.85 0.24
N VAL A 40 10.61 -49.30 1.39
CA VAL A 40 9.93 -48.43 2.38
C VAL A 40 10.89 -47.39 2.95
N LEU A 41 12.13 -47.80 3.24
CA LEU A 41 13.16 -46.84 3.71
C LEU A 41 13.50 -45.82 2.64
N ALA A 42 13.68 -46.23 1.40
CA ALA A 42 13.97 -45.34 0.28
C ALA A 42 12.82 -44.33 0.03
N CYS A 43 11.57 -44.79 0.05
CA CYS A 43 10.39 -43.91 -0.07
C CYS A 43 10.28 -42.93 1.08
N GLY A 44 10.61 -43.36 2.31
CA GLY A 44 10.64 -42.48 3.48
C GLY A 44 11.72 -41.39 3.37
N ILE A 45 12.92 -41.73 2.91
CA ILE A 45 14.02 -40.77 2.68
C ILE A 45 13.65 -39.79 1.57
N VAL A 46 13.10 -40.26 0.45
CA VAL A 46 12.68 -39.40 -0.67
C VAL A 46 11.57 -38.43 -0.22
N GLY A 47 10.58 -38.92 0.53
CA GLY A 47 9.51 -38.08 1.08
C GLY A 47 10.04 -37.01 2.03
N PHE A 48 11.00 -37.36 2.91
CA PHE A 48 11.62 -36.41 3.82
C PHE A 48 12.45 -35.35 3.08
N VAL A 49 13.22 -35.74 2.07
CA VAL A 49 14.00 -34.81 1.23
C VAL A 49 13.06 -33.85 0.49
N PHE A 50 11.94 -34.36 -0.08
CA PHE A 50 10.95 -33.52 -0.76
C PHE A 50 10.28 -32.50 0.17
N GLN A 51 9.95 -32.89 1.39
CA GLN A 51 9.40 -31.97 2.40
C GLN A 51 10.43 -30.93 2.85
N ALA A 52 11.66 -31.36 3.13
CA ALA A 52 12.74 -30.46 3.54
C ALA A 52 13.09 -29.42 2.46
N THR A 53 13.16 -29.86 1.19
CA THR A 53 13.41 -28.93 0.06
C THR A 53 12.25 -27.97 -0.16
N GLY A 54 10.99 -28.43 -0.01
CA GLY A 54 9.81 -27.56 -0.11
C GLY A 54 9.78 -26.47 0.96
N VAL A 55 10.08 -26.81 2.22
CA VAL A 55 10.16 -25.85 3.32
C VAL A 55 11.30 -24.84 3.12
N ILE A 56 12.47 -25.32 2.67
CA ILE A 56 13.63 -24.44 2.39
C ILE A 56 13.30 -23.50 1.22
N ALA A 57 12.67 -23.99 0.13
CA ALA A 57 12.28 -23.18 -0.99
C ALA A 57 11.27 -22.09 -0.60
N LEU A 58 10.26 -22.44 0.22
CA LEU A 58 9.27 -21.49 0.72
C LEU A 58 9.89 -20.42 1.64
N ALA A 59 10.80 -20.83 2.55
CA ALA A 59 11.48 -19.92 3.44
C ALA A 59 12.45 -18.99 2.68
N THR A 60 13.03 -19.47 1.58
CA THR A 60 13.96 -18.69 0.75
C THR A 60 13.20 -17.71 -0.13
N SER A 61 12.06 -18.09 -0.72
CA SER A 61 11.22 -17.19 -1.51
C SER A 61 10.71 -16.03 -0.66
N LYS A 62 10.10 -16.30 0.50
CA LYS A 62 9.66 -15.25 1.42
C LYS A 62 10.77 -14.26 1.82
N LYS A 63 12.00 -14.76 2.00
CA LYS A 63 13.13 -13.90 2.37
C LYS A 63 13.61 -13.03 1.20
N ILE A 64 13.52 -13.54 -0.03
CA ILE A 64 13.87 -12.80 -1.24
C ILE A 64 12.83 -11.70 -1.48
N ASP A 65 11.54 -12.01 -1.42
CA ASP A 65 10.45 -11.05 -1.63
C ASP A 65 10.53 -9.89 -0.62
N SER A 66 10.71 -10.19 0.66
CA SER A 66 10.85 -9.14 1.68
C SER A 66 12.11 -8.28 1.49
N ALA A 67 13.20 -8.84 0.96
CA ALA A 67 14.43 -8.09 0.70
C ALA A 67 14.26 -7.10 -0.46
N GLU A 68 13.54 -7.48 -1.51
CA GLU A 68 13.25 -6.60 -2.65
C GLU A 68 12.31 -5.45 -2.24
N LEU A 69 11.26 -5.74 -1.47
CA LEU A 69 10.40 -4.71 -0.90
C LEU A 69 11.20 -3.71 -0.05
N HIS A 70 12.03 -4.19 0.88
CA HIS A 70 12.83 -3.31 1.73
C HIS A 70 13.81 -2.46 0.93
N LYS A 71 14.40 -3.02 -0.12
CA LYS A 71 15.30 -2.28 -1.02
C LYS A 71 14.53 -1.17 -1.74
N ARG A 72 13.39 -1.47 -2.36
CA ARG A 72 12.54 -0.51 -3.07
C ARG A 72 12.07 0.61 -2.15
N ILE A 73 11.59 0.28 -0.96
CA ILE A 73 11.20 1.27 0.05
C ILE A 73 12.37 2.19 0.40
N ALA A 74 13.56 1.63 0.68
CA ALA A 74 14.73 2.43 1.04
C ALA A 74 15.24 3.32 -0.11
N GLU A 75 15.11 2.89 -1.36
CA GLU A 75 15.44 3.69 -2.54
C GLU A 75 14.44 4.84 -2.71
N ASN A 76 13.15 4.57 -2.56
CA ASN A 76 12.09 5.56 -2.64
C ASN A 76 12.16 6.59 -1.50
N GLU A 77 12.47 6.19 -0.27
CA GLU A 77 12.73 7.13 0.85
C GLU A 77 13.89 8.08 0.54
N LYS A 78 14.99 7.57 -0.01
CA LYS A 78 16.12 8.41 -0.41
C LYS A 78 15.76 9.39 -1.51
N ALA A 79 14.94 8.97 -2.48
CA ALA A 79 14.47 9.86 -3.54
C ALA A 79 13.60 11.00 -3.00
N ILE A 80 12.67 10.69 -2.09
CA ILE A 80 11.85 11.71 -1.40
C ILE A 80 12.72 12.68 -0.62
N GLU A 81 13.70 12.20 0.15
CA GLU A 81 14.60 13.07 0.91
C GLU A 81 15.47 13.94 0.00
N ALA A 82 15.96 13.41 -1.11
CA ALA A 82 16.73 14.17 -2.09
C ALA A 82 15.89 15.33 -2.68
N ASN A 83 14.65 15.04 -3.07
CA ASN A 83 13.72 16.04 -3.58
C ASN A 83 13.41 17.13 -2.54
N LYS A 84 13.21 16.76 -1.27
CA LYS A 84 13.02 17.71 -0.16
C LYS A 84 14.26 18.60 0.08
N ARG A 85 15.47 18.06 -0.06
CA ARG A 85 16.72 18.82 0.10
C ARG A 85 16.91 19.81 -1.05
N ASN A 86 16.65 19.39 -2.28
CA ASN A 86 16.75 20.24 -3.46
C ASN A 86 15.76 21.41 -3.38
N ALA A 87 14.52 21.15 -2.95
CA ALA A 87 13.51 22.19 -2.72
C ALA A 87 13.92 23.20 -1.62
N LYS A 88 14.75 22.80 -0.64
CA LYS A 88 15.28 23.69 0.40
C LYS A 88 16.53 24.48 -0.03
N SER A 89 17.37 23.91 -0.91
CA SER A 89 18.65 24.52 -1.31
C SER A 89 18.50 25.56 -2.41
N ASP A 90 17.48 25.39 -3.22
CA ASP A 90 17.18 26.29 -4.32
C ASP A 90 16.30 27.45 -3.83
N GLY A 91 16.74 28.29 -2.95
CA GLY A 91 16.00 29.41 -2.36
C GLY A 91 15.11 30.27 -3.31
N SER A 92 15.05 29.88 -4.54
CA SER A 92 14.02 30.03 -5.55
C SER A 92 13.08 28.79 -5.51
N VAL A 93 12.22 28.70 -4.48
CA VAL A 93 10.90 28.19 -4.80
C VAL A 93 10.43 29.13 -5.93
N GLU A 94 10.58 28.70 -7.20
CA GLU A 94 9.65 29.19 -8.19
C GLU A 94 8.30 28.96 -7.49
N LYS A 95 7.73 30.04 -6.99
CA LYS A 95 6.30 30.11 -6.69
C LYS A 95 5.70 29.58 -7.98
N GLY A 96 5.38 28.29 -7.98
CA GLY A 96 4.80 27.65 -9.13
C GLY A 96 3.75 28.62 -9.52
N LYS A 97 3.85 29.18 -10.73
CA LYS A 97 2.92 30.20 -11.17
C LYS A 97 1.58 29.67 -10.73
N VAL A 98 1.09 30.20 -9.62
CA VAL A 98 -0.32 30.12 -9.27
C VAL A 98 -0.90 30.81 -10.48
N ASP A 99 -1.29 30.02 -11.48
CA ASP A 99 -2.00 30.54 -12.62
C ASP A 99 -3.11 31.36 -12.01
N ASP A 100 -3.10 32.65 -12.28
CA ASP A 100 -4.05 33.66 -11.85
C ASP A 100 -5.46 33.23 -12.28
N TYR A 101 -6.07 32.29 -11.59
CA TYR A 101 -7.46 31.89 -11.65
C TYR A 101 -8.20 32.31 -10.39
N ALA A 102 -7.86 33.50 -9.89
CA ALA A 102 -8.73 34.25 -9.01
C ALA A 102 -9.71 35.03 -9.88
N SER A 103 -10.71 34.36 -10.41
CA SER A 103 -11.99 35.04 -10.73
C SER A 103 -13.09 34.02 -11.00
N SER A 104 -14.09 34.11 -10.16
CA SER A 104 -15.50 33.76 -10.42
C SER A 104 -15.87 32.28 -10.38
N GLY A 105 -16.55 31.92 -9.30
CA GLY A 105 -17.46 30.77 -9.27
C GLY A 105 -16.83 29.51 -8.74
N ASN A 106 -17.22 29.20 -7.56
CA ASN A 106 -17.16 27.99 -6.75
C ASN A 106 -17.08 26.65 -7.54
N SER A 107 -15.98 26.39 -8.24
CA SER A 107 -15.73 25.12 -8.94
C SER A 107 -14.36 24.61 -8.56
N GLN A 108 -14.35 23.63 -7.68
CA GLN A 108 -13.18 22.81 -7.39
C GLN A 108 -12.68 22.19 -8.71
N LYS A 109 -11.62 22.72 -9.29
CA LYS A 109 -11.09 22.24 -10.56
C LYS A 109 -10.00 21.23 -10.31
N VAL A 110 -10.28 19.95 -10.56
CA VAL A 110 -9.27 18.88 -10.58
C VAL A 110 -8.29 19.15 -11.71
N SER A 111 -7.01 19.03 -11.42
CA SER A 111 -5.91 19.16 -12.38
C SER A 111 -5.06 17.90 -12.40
N ASP A 112 -4.63 17.50 -13.58
CA ASP A 112 -3.61 16.48 -13.80
C ASP A 112 -2.18 17.04 -13.69
N LYS A 113 -2.05 18.36 -13.48
CA LYS A 113 -0.78 19.06 -13.30
C LYS A 113 -0.62 19.45 -11.84
N GLY A 114 0.54 19.13 -11.27
CA GLY A 114 0.83 19.46 -9.89
C GLY A 114 -0.02 18.66 -8.91
N LEU A 115 0.29 17.39 -8.75
CA LEU A 115 -0.32 16.50 -7.77
C LEU A 115 0.41 16.60 -6.44
N PHE A 116 -0.31 16.69 -5.33
CA PHE A 116 0.25 16.52 -3.99
C PHE A 116 -0.21 15.18 -3.42
N CYS A 117 0.73 14.32 -3.05
CA CYS A 117 0.47 12.99 -2.52
C CYS A 117 1.03 12.88 -1.08
N LEU A 118 0.19 12.45 -0.15
CA LEU A 118 0.58 12.17 1.23
C LEU A 118 0.19 10.74 1.60
N GLY A 119 1.17 9.90 1.93
CA GLY A 119 0.90 8.49 2.16
C GLY A 119 1.78 7.79 3.19
N ASP A 120 1.44 6.54 3.42
CA ASP A 120 2.21 5.60 4.22
C ASP A 120 3.08 4.68 3.34
N SER A 121 3.47 3.52 3.87
CA SER A 121 4.34 2.56 3.16
C SER A 121 3.72 1.97 1.90
N VAL A 122 2.40 1.92 1.79
CA VAL A 122 1.73 1.41 0.57
C VAL A 122 1.94 2.40 -0.58
N MET A 123 1.69 3.69 -0.37
CA MET A 123 2.01 4.73 -1.36
C MET A 123 3.51 4.83 -1.62
N LEU A 124 4.33 4.71 -0.57
CA LEU A 124 5.80 4.72 -0.70
C LEU A 124 6.29 3.62 -1.63
N SER A 125 5.70 2.43 -1.57
CA SER A 125 6.03 1.32 -2.47
C SER A 125 5.74 1.65 -3.94
N ALA A 126 4.76 2.50 -4.21
CA ALA A 126 4.37 2.93 -5.55
C ALA A 126 4.93 4.31 -5.96
N TYR A 127 5.92 4.83 -5.22
CA TYR A 127 6.46 6.18 -5.43
C TYR A 127 6.92 6.42 -6.88
N THR A 128 7.77 5.55 -7.43
CA THR A 128 8.29 5.64 -8.79
C THR A 128 7.19 5.55 -9.83
N ASN A 129 6.25 4.64 -9.67
CA ASN A 129 5.12 4.45 -10.59
C ASN A 129 4.20 5.68 -10.63
N ILE A 130 3.96 6.32 -9.48
CA ILE A 130 3.22 7.59 -9.42
C ILE A 130 4.03 8.72 -10.08
N GLN A 131 5.35 8.79 -9.83
CA GLN A 131 6.22 9.80 -10.39
C GLN A 131 6.34 9.68 -11.92
N ASP A 132 6.33 8.46 -12.46
CA ASP A 132 6.36 8.21 -13.91
C ASP A 132 5.09 8.71 -14.61
N ILE A 133 3.93 8.59 -13.98
CA ILE A 133 2.66 9.13 -14.50
C ILE A 133 2.55 10.64 -14.28
N TYR A 134 3.04 11.13 -13.13
CA TYR A 134 2.96 12.53 -12.70
C TYR A 134 4.36 13.05 -12.34
N PRO A 135 5.21 13.41 -13.32
CA PRO A 135 6.59 13.84 -13.07
C PRO A 135 6.71 15.04 -12.13
N ASP A 136 5.71 15.94 -12.15
CA ASP A 136 5.66 17.14 -11.32
C ASP A 136 4.95 16.91 -9.97
N ALA A 137 4.66 15.67 -9.59
CA ALA A 137 3.99 15.38 -8.33
C ALA A 137 4.93 15.63 -7.14
N THR A 138 4.39 16.30 -6.13
CA THR A 138 5.01 16.36 -4.80
C THR A 138 4.52 15.14 -4.00
N ILE A 139 5.38 14.19 -3.72
CA ILE A 139 5.03 12.96 -3.00
C ILE A 139 5.75 12.93 -1.66
N ASP A 140 4.99 12.86 -0.57
CA ASP A 140 5.50 12.68 0.79
C ASP A 140 4.88 11.41 1.39
N ALA A 141 5.60 10.32 1.30
CA ALA A 141 5.21 9.03 1.85
C ALA A 141 6.30 8.49 2.78
N ALA A 142 5.91 7.75 3.81
CA ALA A 142 6.85 7.17 4.77
C ALA A 142 6.31 5.91 5.42
N VAL A 143 7.23 5.01 5.79
CA VAL A 143 6.91 3.77 6.51
C VAL A 143 6.21 4.08 7.83
N SER A 144 5.21 3.26 8.17
CA SER A 144 4.46 3.31 9.44
C SER A 144 3.79 4.66 9.75
N ARG A 145 3.58 5.50 8.74
CA ARG A 145 2.92 6.79 8.94
C ARG A 145 1.46 6.58 9.37
N GLN A 146 1.11 7.24 10.46
CA GLN A 146 -0.27 7.30 10.96
C GLN A 146 -0.89 8.68 10.67
N ILE A 147 -2.22 8.77 10.77
CA ILE A 147 -2.97 9.97 10.40
C ILE A 147 -2.53 11.24 11.16
N TYR A 148 -2.19 11.14 12.44
CA TYR A 148 -1.80 12.30 13.24
C TYR A 148 -0.47 12.94 12.80
N HIS A 149 0.43 12.17 12.16
CA HIS A 149 1.65 12.72 11.58
C HIS A 149 1.37 13.66 10.38
N ALA A 150 0.22 13.49 9.74
CA ALA A 150 -0.14 14.25 8.56
C ALA A 150 -0.36 15.74 8.84
N LEU A 151 -0.82 16.10 10.05
CA LEU A 151 -1.16 17.47 10.39
C LEU A 151 0.05 18.42 10.30
N ASP A 152 1.17 18.04 10.93
CA ASP A 152 2.39 18.87 10.90
C ASP A 152 2.98 18.92 9.48
N ILE A 153 2.94 17.82 8.76
CA ILE A 153 3.45 17.72 7.38
C ILE A 153 2.63 18.64 6.47
N LEU A 154 1.31 18.54 6.50
CA LEU A 154 0.43 19.37 5.69
C LEU A 154 0.54 20.86 6.05
N SER A 155 0.61 21.19 7.34
CA SER A 155 0.82 22.56 7.80
C SER A 155 2.11 23.14 7.24
N TRP A 156 3.18 22.36 7.21
CA TRP A 156 4.44 22.77 6.62
C TRP A 156 4.31 23.02 5.11
N TYR A 157 3.74 22.06 4.34
CA TYR A 157 3.54 22.23 2.89
C TYR A 157 2.59 23.38 2.56
N GLN A 158 1.54 23.58 3.35
CA GLN A 158 0.64 24.72 3.22
C GLN A 158 1.38 26.05 3.41
N SER A 159 2.24 26.15 4.44
CA SER A 159 3.03 27.36 4.70
C SER A 159 4.00 27.70 3.55
N GLN A 160 4.41 26.71 2.78
CA GLN A 160 5.26 26.88 1.60
C GLN A 160 4.46 27.14 0.31
N GLY A 161 3.13 27.05 0.34
CA GLY A 161 2.29 27.15 -0.85
C GLY A 161 2.38 25.94 -1.79
N ASN A 162 2.82 24.79 -1.28
CA ASN A 162 3.12 23.57 -2.07
C ASN A 162 2.01 22.51 -2.01
N ILE A 163 0.82 22.85 -1.51
CA ILE A 163 -0.35 21.96 -1.64
C ILE A 163 -1.08 22.30 -2.94
N HIS A 164 -1.01 21.41 -3.90
CA HIS A 164 -1.63 21.58 -5.22
C HIS A 164 -3.17 21.45 -5.17
N ASN A 165 -3.84 21.78 -6.28
CA ASN A 165 -5.31 21.72 -6.36
C ASN A 165 -5.86 20.28 -6.31
N THR A 166 -5.05 19.30 -6.68
CA THR A 166 -5.37 17.88 -6.58
C THR A 166 -4.49 17.23 -5.53
N VAL A 167 -5.11 16.65 -4.52
CA VAL A 167 -4.45 16.04 -3.38
C VAL A 167 -4.83 14.56 -3.33
N VAL A 168 -3.85 13.68 -3.20
CA VAL A 168 -4.04 12.25 -2.98
C VAL A 168 -3.58 11.88 -1.58
N ILE A 169 -4.46 11.29 -0.79
CA ILE A 169 -4.17 10.80 0.55
C ILE A 169 -4.23 9.27 0.55
N SER A 170 -3.21 8.62 1.10
CA SER A 170 -3.18 7.19 1.34
C SER A 170 -2.70 6.92 2.75
N LEU A 171 -3.61 7.06 3.69
CA LEU A 171 -3.40 6.86 5.13
C LEU A 171 -4.55 6.03 5.70
N GLY A 172 -4.23 5.25 6.74
CA GLY A 172 -5.18 4.40 7.44
C GLY A 172 -4.73 2.93 7.54
N THR A 173 -3.67 2.54 6.83
CA THR A 173 -3.10 1.19 6.95
C THR A 173 -2.48 0.96 8.32
N ASN A 174 -1.88 1.99 8.92
CA ASN A 174 -1.11 1.90 10.16
C ASN A 174 -1.88 2.35 11.42
N GLY A 175 -3.19 2.49 11.36
CA GLY A 175 -4.00 2.87 12.52
C GLY A 175 -5.40 3.36 12.17
N VAL A 176 -6.19 3.61 13.20
CA VAL A 176 -7.55 4.14 13.07
C VAL A 176 -7.52 5.56 12.51
N LEU A 177 -8.42 5.86 11.59
CA LEU A 177 -8.69 7.20 11.11
C LEU A 177 -9.62 7.91 12.14
N ASP A 178 -9.00 8.68 13.03
CA ASP A 178 -9.74 9.48 13.99
C ASP A 178 -10.44 10.66 13.30
N GLU A 179 -11.75 10.79 13.51
CA GLU A 179 -12.60 11.79 12.86
C GLU A 179 -12.08 13.21 13.06
N ASN A 180 -11.71 13.55 14.31
CA ASN A 180 -11.25 14.91 14.63
C ASN A 180 -9.94 15.24 13.91
N THR A 181 -9.00 14.29 13.85
CA THR A 181 -7.73 14.44 13.13
C THR A 181 -7.95 14.56 11.62
N VAL A 182 -8.87 13.78 11.05
CA VAL A 182 -9.21 13.85 9.62
C VAL A 182 -9.86 15.18 9.27
N GLU A 183 -10.78 15.69 10.08
CA GLU A 183 -11.43 16.99 9.83
C GLU A 183 -10.38 18.15 9.88
N GLN A 184 -9.45 18.12 10.84
CA GLN A 184 -8.34 19.09 10.87
C GLN A 184 -7.46 18.98 9.63
N LEU A 185 -7.19 17.77 9.14
CA LEU A 185 -6.43 17.55 7.92
C LEU A 185 -7.14 18.16 6.70
N LEU A 186 -8.46 17.94 6.57
CA LEU A 186 -9.26 18.54 5.49
C LEU A 186 -9.30 20.07 5.58
N GLU A 187 -9.31 20.62 6.80
CA GLU A 187 -9.24 22.06 7.03
C GLU A 187 -7.91 22.67 6.57
N ILE A 188 -6.78 22.01 6.86
CA ILE A 188 -5.44 22.43 6.42
C ILE A 188 -5.33 22.37 4.90
N ILE A 189 -5.84 21.32 4.26
CA ILE A 189 -5.82 21.17 2.80
C ILE A 189 -6.67 22.26 2.15
N GLY A 190 -7.84 22.55 2.69
CA GLY A 190 -8.77 23.55 2.18
C GLY A 190 -9.89 22.96 1.34
N LYS A 191 -11.05 23.65 1.38
CA LYS A 191 -12.28 23.21 0.68
C LYS A 191 -12.25 23.46 -0.85
N ASP A 192 -11.31 24.27 -1.30
CA ASP A 192 -11.05 24.59 -2.70
C ASP A 192 -10.24 23.49 -3.42
N LYS A 193 -9.68 22.55 -2.70
CA LYS A 193 -8.88 21.45 -3.23
C LYS A 193 -9.74 20.21 -3.48
N SER A 194 -9.41 19.46 -4.51
CA SER A 194 -9.99 18.13 -4.77
C SER A 194 -9.15 17.06 -4.09
N ILE A 195 -9.75 16.32 -3.20
CA ILE A 195 -9.08 15.32 -2.37
C ILE A 195 -9.50 13.92 -2.83
N PHE A 196 -8.52 13.12 -3.17
CA PHE A 196 -8.68 11.72 -3.52
C PHE A 196 -8.10 10.87 -2.39
N TRP A 197 -8.92 10.08 -1.72
CA TRP A 197 -8.47 9.23 -0.64
C TRP A 197 -8.45 7.77 -1.08
N VAL A 198 -7.27 7.16 -1.08
CA VAL A 198 -7.13 5.73 -1.36
C VAL A 198 -7.57 4.96 -0.12
N ASN A 199 -8.57 4.08 -0.25
CA ASN A 199 -9.04 3.30 0.87
C ASN A 199 -8.07 2.16 1.23
N VAL A 200 -8.26 1.58 2.41
CA VAL A 200 -7.30 0.67 3.05
C VAL A 200 -7.54 -0.77 2.61
N TYR A 201 -6.48 -1.47 2.25
CA TYR A 201 -6.43 -2.93 2.20
C TYR A 201 -5.30 -3.43 3.10
N ALA A 202 -5.65 -4.03 4.21
CA ALA A 202 -4.71 -4.58 5.19
C ALA A 202 -5.38 -5.74 5.94
N PRO A 203 -5.51 -6.92 5.30
CA PRO A 203 -6.24 -8.03 5.85
C PRO A 203 -5.64 -8.47 7.20
N GLY A 204 -6.50 -8.63 8.19
CA GLY A 204 -6.13 -9.03 9.53
C GLY A 204 -5.87 -7.89 10.51
N VAL A 205 -5.96 -6.62 10.10
CA VAL A 205 -5.97 -5.49 11.04
C VAL A 205 -7.40 -5.13 11.44
N GLU A 206 -7.61 -4.80 12.71
CA GLU A 206 -8.95 -4.59 13.28
C GLU A 206 -9.65 -3.35 12.72
N TRP A 207 -8.89 -2.35 12.29
CA TRP A 207 -9.43 -1.06 11.85
C TRP A 207 -9.70 -0.94 10.35
N GLU A 208 -9.32 -1.91 9.50
CA GLU A 208 -9.53 -1.82 8.05
C GLU A 208 -10.99 -1.53 7.68
N ALA A 209 -11.91 -2.38 8.16
CA ALA A 209 -13.32 -2.26 7.84
C ALA A 209 -13.94 -0.95 8.38
N SER A 210 -13.55 -0.54 9.59
CA SER A 210 -14.03 0.71 10.20
C SER A 210 -13.49 1.95 9.48
N ASN A 211 -12.21 1.95 9.09
CA ASN A 211 -11.62 3.03 8.31
C ASN A 211 -12.28 3.17 6.94
N ASN A 212 -12.50 2.07 6.23
CA ASN A 212 -13.15 2.11 4.91
C ASN A 212 -14.60 2.56 5.00
N LYS A 213 -15.33 2.13 6.02
CA LYS A 213 -16.67 2.65 6.29
C LYS A 213 -16.64 4.16 6.56
N TYR A 214 -15.74 4.62 7.42
CA TYR A 214 -15.57 6.03 7.73
C TYR A 214 -15.24 6.86 6.48
N LEU A 215 -14.32 6.41 5.64
CA LEU A 215 -13.95 7.09 4.38
C LEU A 215 -15.13 7.22 3.44
N ASN A 216 -15.98 6.20 3.33
CA ASN A 216 -17.21 6.26 2.54
C ASN A 216 -18.23 7.29 3.08
N GLU A 217 -18.35 7.43 4.41
CA GLU A 217 -19.19 8.47 5.01
C GLU A 217 -18.56 9.86 4.85
N LEU A 218 -17.25 9.97 4.95
CA LEU A 218 -16.51 11.21 4.72
C LEU A 218 -16.78 11.77 3.31
N ALA A 219 -16.71 10.92 2.29
CA ALA A 219 -16.98 11.33 0.91
C ALA A 219 -18.44 11.75 0.66
N LYS A 220 -19.39 11.25 1.46
CA LYS A 220 -20.78 11.74 1.42
C LYS A 220 -20.94 13.11 2.08
N LYS A 221 -20.16 13.36 3.14
CA LYS A 221 -20.18 14.59 3.93
C LYS A 221 -19.43 15.74 3.22
N HIS A 222 -18.35 15.44 2.52
CA HIS A 222 -17.46 16.41 1.88
C HIS A 222 -17.44 16.22 0.36
N SER A 223 -18.08 17.13 -0.38
CA SER A 223 -18.22 17.06 -1.84
C SER A 223 -16.89 17.13 -2.60
N ASN A 224 -15.83 17.60 -1.96
CA ASN A 224 -14.47 17.66 -2.50
C ASN A 224 -13.63 16.39 -2.20
N VAL A 225 -14.19 15.39 -1.50
CA VAL A 225 -13.54 14.13 -1.20
C VAL A 225 -14.07 13.04 -2.12
N THR A 226 -13.18 12.33 -2.80
CA THR A 226 -13.46 11.19 -3.68
C THR A 226 -12.66 9.97 -3.20
N ILE A 227 -13.30 8.82 -3.12
CA ILE A 227 -12.61 7.58 -2.74
C ILE A 227 -12.04 6.87 -3.98
N ILE A 228 -10.79 6.46 -3.87
CA ILE A 228 -10.13 5.53 -4.78
C ILE A 228 -10.22 4.14 -4.14
N ASP A 229 -10.94 3.22 -4.76
CA ASP A 229 -11.28 1.93 -4.19
C ASP A 229 -10.17 0.88 -4.43
N TRP A 230 -9.02 1.09 -3.81
CA TRP A 230 -7.91 0.15 -3.80
C TRP A 230 -8.30 -1.19 -3.16
N ASN A 231 -9.08 -1.15 -2.07
CA ASN A 231 -9.51 -2.36 -1.36
C ASN A 231 -10.25 -3.33 -2.28
N SER A 232 -11.26 -2.85 -3.00
CA SER A 232 -12.03 -3.70 -3.92
C SER A 232 -11.21 -4.19 -5.12
N TYR A 233 -10.24 -3.41 -5.56
CA TYR A 233 -9.36 -3.79 -6.66
C TYR A 233 -8.39 -4.90 -6.21
N ILE A 234 -7.60 -4.63 -5.19
CA ILE A 234 -6.49 -5.50 -4.80
C ILE A 234 -6.97 -6.80 -4.11
N SER A 235 -8.14 -6.78 -3.48
CA SER A 235 -8.75 -8.00 -2.91
C SER A 235 -9.04 -9.09 -3.96
N LYS A 236 -9.16 -8.70 -5.23
CA LYS A 236 -9.35 -9.60 -6.38
C LYS A 236 -8.04 -9.96 -7.10
N HIS A 237 -6.96 -9.28 -6.73
CA HIS A 237 -5.64 -9.36 -7.36
C HIS A 237 -4.55 -9.49 -6.30
N THR A 238 -4.73 -10.39 -5.33
CA THR A 238 -3.80 -10.57 -4.21
C THR A 238 -2.44 -11.13 -4.63
N ASP A 239 -2.33 -11.65 -5.83
CA ASP A 239 -1.09 -12.02 -6.52
C ASP A 239 -0.19 -10.80 -6.83
N LEU A 240 -0.74 -9.60 -6.81
CA LEU A 240 -0.03 -8.32 -6.94
C LEU A 240 0.51 -7.78 -5.61
N LEU A 241 0.40 -8.55 -4.53
CA LEU A 241 0.92 -8.18 -3.21
C LEU A 241 2.13 -9.01 -2.83
N GLU A 242 3.00 -8.40 -2.04
CA GLU A 242 4.09 -9.06 -1.36
C GLU A 242 3.59 -10.16 -0.40
N ALA A 243 4.49 -10.99 0.07
CA ALA A 243 4.15 -12.09 0.98
C ALA A 243 3.49 -11.64 2.30
N ASP A 244 3.55 -10.36 2.64
CA ASP A 244 2.85 -9.81 3.81
C ASP A 244 1.35 -9.56 3.55
N GLY A 245 0.92 -9.60 2.29
CA GLY A 245 -0.46 -9.40 1.86
C GLY A 245 -0.96 -7.96 1.98
N ILE A 246 -0.06 -6.98 2.08
CA ILE A 246 -0.38 -5.55 2.25
C ILE A 246 0.32 -4.69 1.21
N HIS A 247 1.65 -4.83 1.11
CA HIS A 247 2.45 -4.02 0.20
C HIS A 247 2.38 -4.57 -1.22
N PRO A 248 2.21 -3.71 -2.22
CA PRO A 248 2.21 -4.14 -3.62
C PRO A 248 3.62 -4.56 -4.08
N ILE A 249 3.71 -5.59 -4.91
CA ILE A 249 4.88 -5.87 -5.76
C ILE A 249 4.97 -4.80 -6.85
N GLU A 250 5.96 -4.87 -7.75
CA GLU A 250 6.14 -3.86 -8.81
C GLU A 250 4.90 -3.69 -9.69
N GLU A 251 4.32 -4.80 -10.17
CA GLU A 251 3.10 -4.79 -10.98
C GLU A 251 1.88 -4.28 -10.18
N GLY A 252 1.85 -4.54 -8.88
CA GLY A 252 0.84 -4.01 -7.97
C GLY A 252 1.00 -2.51 -7.74
N ALA A 253 2.23 -2.02 -7.65
CA ALA A 253 2.56 -0.60 -7.54
C ALA A 253 2.15 0.17 -8.81
N ASP A 254 2.37 -0.43 -9.98
CA ASP A 254 1.92 0.11 -11.26
C ASP A 254 0.38 0.19 -11.31
N ALA A 255 -0.31 -0.90 -10.94
CA ALA A 255 -1.76 -0.91 -10.85
C ALA A 255 -2.31 0.14 -9.86
N TYR A 256 -1.65 0.34 -8.73
CA TYR A 256 -1.99 1.35 -7.74
C TYR A 256 -1.91 2.77 -8.33
N ALA A 257 -0.82 3.09 -9.02
CA ALA A 257 -0.62 4.39 -9.66
C ALA A 257 -1.64 4.64 -10.78
N HIS A 258 -1.93 3.63 -11.59
CA HIS A 258 -2.95 3.71 -12.64
C HIS A 258 -4.37 3.88 -12.07
N LEU A 259 -4.71 3.23 -10.96
CA LEU A 259 -6.01 3.40 -10.30
C LEU A 259 -6.20 4.85 -9.80
N ILE A 260 -5.13 5.48 -9.30
CA ILE A 260 -5.13 6.91 -8.96
C ILE A 260 -5.41 7.75 -10.22
N GLN A 261 -4.68 7.48 -11.30
CA GLN A 261 -4.83 8.20 -12.57
C GLN A 261 -6.24 8.09 -13.16
N GLU A 262 -6.77 6.87 -13.20
CA GLU A 262 -8.11 6.61 -13.72
C GLU A 262 -9.18 7.39 -12.94
N LYS A 263 -9.09 7.41 -11.61
CA LYS A 263 -10.07 8.13 -10.78
C LYS A 263 -9.96 9.63 -10.94
N ILE A 264 -8.77 10.18 -11.02
CA ILE A 264 -8.56 11.62 -11.31
C ILE A 264 -9.15 11.98 -12.67
N ASN A 265 -8.87 11.19 -13.71
CA ASN A 265 -9.38 11.41 -15.06
C ASN A 265 -10.91 11.31 -15.13
N GLU A 266 -11.52 10.36 -14.42
CA GLU A 266 -12.98 10.22 -14.31
C GLU A 266 -13.62 11.50 -13.77
N VAL A 267 -13.08 12.05 -12.68
CA VAL A 267 -13.60 13.27 -12.07
C VAL A 267 -13.40 14.48 -12.97
N MET A 268 -12.23 14.61 -13.62
CA MET A 268 -11.94 15.67 -14.59
C MET A 268 -12.91 15.66 -15.77
N GLN A 269 -13.23 14.47 -16.30
CA GLN A 269 -14.18 14.34 -17.40
C GLN A 269 -15.59 14.78 -16.98
N LYS A 270 -16.04 14.34 -15.81
CA LYS A 270 -17.35 14.77 -15.26
C LYS A 270 -17.44 16.29 -15.09
N GLN A 271 -16.36 16.91 -14.59
CA GLN A 271 -16.33 18.39 -14.45
C GLN A 271 -16.44 19.09 -15.81
N LYS A 272 -15.70 18.64 -16.83
CA LYS A 272 -15.80 19.19 -18.20
C LYS A 272 -17.18 19.04 -18.80
N GLU A 273 -17.89 17.95 -18.53
CA GLU A 273 -19.26 17.74 -18.99
C GLU A 273 -20.26 18.69 -18.32
N ILE A 274 -20.10 18.92 -17.02
CA ILE A 274 -20.93 19.86 -16.25
C ILE A 274 -20.72 21.28 -16.76
N GLU A 275 -19.47 21.72 -16.97
CA GLU A 275 -19.13 23.03 -17.52
C GLU A 275 -19.74 23.22 -18.92
N LYS A 276 -19.69 22.21 -19.81
CA LYS A 276 -20.30 22.25 -21.12
C LYS A 276 -21.83 22.39 -21.09
N LYS A 277 -22.48 21.79 -20.07
CA LYS A 277 -23.95 21.90 -19.90
C LYS A 277 -24.36 23.25 -19.32
N ALA A 278 -23.55 23.84 -18.45
CA ALA A 278 -23.82 25.15 -17.86
C ALA A 278 -23.65 26.33 -18.85
N ASN A 279 -22.82 26.14 -19.89
CA ASN A 279 -22.52 27.14 -20.92
C ASN A 279 -23.42 27.02 -22.16
N LYS A 280 -24.44 26.16 -22.13
CA LYS A 280 -25.50 26.04 -23.16
C LYS A 280 -26.83 26.62 -22.67
#